data_e5928b312474e2ac15b44ed638f518b6
#
_entry.id   e5928b312474e2ac15b44ed638f518b6
#
_cell.length_a   1.000
_cell.length_b   1.000
_cell.length_c   1.000
_cell.angle_alpha   90.00
_cell.angle_beta   90.00
_cell.angle_gamma   90.00
#
_symmetry.space_group_name_H-M   'P 1'
#
loop_
_entity.id
_entity.type
_entity.pdbx_description
1 polymer ?
#
loop_
_entity_poly.entity_id
_entity_poly.type
_entity_poly.pdbx_seq_one_letter_code
_entity_poly.pdbx_strand_id
1 'polypeptide(L)'
;MGPENPLVSLSAYTTQLQEHLPPVDTIDATAKAKNGATGTISISFGTTLSGSELTVACQDGVVSVTHGKISIGNKTEEIQDERSGVPPEVRAWGEALAAGKANERQSPEEALADLELIEASLRSGEQGGKPIVLQYQTW
;
A
#
# COMPACT_ATOMS: atom_id res chain seq x y z
N MET A 1 5.40 -8.87 -0.07
CA MET A 1 5.34 -10.14 -0.83
C MET A 1 6.69 -10.49 -1.46
N GLY A 2 7.56 -9.55 -1.65
CA GLY A 2 8.92 -9.71 -2.14
C GLY A 2 9.01 -9.81 -3.67
N PRO A 3 10.23 -9.65 -4.21
CA PRO A 3 10.46 -9.46 -5.65
C PRO A 3 10.05 -10.66 -6.53
N GLU A 4 9.92 -11.84 -5.95
CA GLU A 4 9.51 -13.03 -6.71
C GLU A 4 7.99 -13.19 -6.84
N ASN A 5 7.21 -12.46 -6.04
CA ASN A 5 5.75 -12.53 -5.98
C ASN A 5 5.10 -11.16 -6.13
N PRO A 6 5.33 -10.44 -7.25
CA PRO A 6 4.71 -9.16 -7.50
C PRO A 6 3.18 -9.30 -7.59
N LEU A 7 2.49 -8.19 -7.36
CA LEU A 7 1.07 -8.10 -7.67
C LEU A 7 0.89 -8.16 -9.19
N VAL A 8 -0.09 -8.92 -9.67
CA VAL A 8 -0.32 -9.12 -11.11
C VAL A 8 -1.65 -8.55 -11.58
N SER A 9 -2.61 -8.38 -10.69
CA SER A 9 -3.90 -7.79 -11.03
C SER A 9 -4.61 -7.27 -9.79
N LEU A 10 -5.51 -6.31 -10.00
CA LEU A 10 -6.46 -5.87 -8.98
C LEU A 10 -7.85 -5.61 -9.58
N SER A 11 -8.88 -5.68 -8.72
CA SER A 11 -10.24 -5.23 -8.97
C SER A 11 -10.64 -4.27 -7.86
N ALA A 12 -11.27 -3.16 -8.20
CA ALA A 12 -11.64 -2.14 -7.23
C ALA A 12 -13.01 -1.54 -7.48
N TYR A 13 -13.64 -1.10 -6.41
CA TYR A 13 -14.74 -0.15 -6.44
C TYR A 13 -14.25 1.18 -5.87
N THR A 14 -14.67 2.27 -6.47
CA THR A 14 -14.31 3.62 -6.05
C THR A 14 -15.55 4.47 -5.86
N THR A 15 -15.54 5.34 -4.87
CA THR A 15 -16.67 6.19 -4.55
C THR A 15 -16.18 7.57 -4.13
N GLN A 16 -16.94 8.60 -4.46
CA GLN A 16 -16.83 9.92 -3.87
C GLN A 16 -17.94 10.08 -2.82
N LEU A 17 -17.58 10.09 -1.55
CA LEU A 17 -18.49 10.27 -0.43
C LEU A 17 -18.63 11.73 -0.02
N GLN A 18 -17.58 12.52 -0.25
CA GLN A 18 -17.55 13.93 0.09
C GLN A 18 -17.41 14.79 -1.17
N GLU A 19 -18.32 15.74 -1.35
CA GLU A 19 -18.38 16.60 -2.54
C GLU A 19 -17.08 17.42 -2.76
N HIS A 20 -16.37 17.75 -1.67
CA HIS A 20 -15.14 18.53 -1.71
C HIS A 20 -13.86 17.73 -1.94
N LEU A 21 -13.95 16.41 -2.15
CA LEU A 21 -12.82 15.50 -2.37
C LEU A 21 -12.91 14.77 -3.73
N PRO A 22 -13.00 15.50 -4.87
CA PRO A 22 -13.04 14.87 -6.17
C PRO A 22 -11.66 14.32 -6.59
N PRO A 23 -11.59 13.37 -7.55
CA PRO A 23 -12.70 12.70 -8.24
C PRO A 23 -13.29 11.55 -7.43
N VAL A 24 -12.53 10.94 -6.52
CA VAL A 24 -12.93 9.89 -5.59
C VAL A 24 -12.19 10.09 -4.27
N ASP A 25 -12.76 9.64 -3.18
CA ASP A 25 -12.15 9.70 -1.85
C ASP A 25 -12.10 8.35 -1.13
N THR A 26 -12.66 7.32 -1.76
CA THR A 26 -12.72 5.96 -1.19
C THR A 26 -12.43 4.93 -2.26
N ILE A 27 -11.54 4.00 -1.94
CA ILE A 27 -11.13 2.87 -2.78
C ILE A 27 -11.22 1.60 -1.93
N ASP A 28 -11.94 0.59 -2.43
CA ASP A 28 -11.96 -0.77 -1.91
C ASP A 28 -11.54 -1.72 -3.03
N ALA A 29 -10.39 -2.37 -2.87
CA ALA A 29 -9.79 -3.21 -3.90
C ALA A 29 -9.42 -4.60 -3.36
N THR A 30 -9.41 -5.58 -4.26
CA THR A 30 -8.81 -6.89 -4.08
C THR A 30 -7.67 -7.07 -5.07
N ALA A 31 -6.48 -7.36 -4.58
CA ALA A 31 -5.29 -7.60 -5.38
C ALA A 31 -4.88 -9.07 -5.37
N LYS A 32 -4.25 -9.53 -6.44
CA LYS A 32 -3.71 -10.88 -6.60
C LYS A 32 -2.23 -10.83 -6.93
N ALA A 33 -1.45 -11.65 -6.23
CA ALA A 33 -0.02 -11.85 -6.49
C ALA A 33 0.23 -13.01 -7.47
N LYS A 34 1.43 -13.05 -8.04
CA LYS A 34 1.89 -14.05 -9.00
C LYS A 34 1.79 -15.50 -8.45
N ASN A 35 2.07 -15.70 -7.19
CA ASN A 35 1.95 -17.01 -6.52
C ASN A 35 0.51 -17.41 -6.16
N GLY A 36 -0.48 -16.57 -6.49
CA GLY A 36 -1.89 -16.81 -6.19
C GLY A 36 -2.37 -16.25 -4.85
N ALA A 37 -1.51 -15.67 -4.03
CA ALA A 37 -1.93 -14.97 -2.82
C ALA A 37 -2.84 -13.79 -3.18
N THR A 38 -3.79 -13.49 -2.31
CA THR A 38 -4.72 -12.37 -2.47
C THR A 38 -4.69 -11.48 -1.24
N GLY A 39 -5.02 -10.21 -1.45
CA GLY A 39 -5.14 -9.23 -0.38
C GLY A 39 -6.21 -8.21 -0.69
N THR A 40 -6.58 -7.44 0.31
CA THR A 40 -7.52 -6.32 0.19
C THR A 40 -6.81 -5.02 0.53
N ILE A 41 -7.20 -3.97 -0.15
CA ILE A 41 -6.76 -2.59 0.08
C ILE A 41 -8.03 -1.78 0.27
N SER A 42 -8.16 -1.11 1.40
CA SER A 42 -9.27 -0.20 1.68
C SER A 42 -8.70 1.13 2.15
N ILE A 43 -8.99 2.19 1.43
CA ILE A 43 -8.53 3.55 1.73
C ILE A 43 -9.72 4.49 1.63
N SER A 44 -9.96 5.28 2.67
CA SER A 44 -11.03 6.29 2.64
C SER A 44 -10.61 7.57 3.35
N PHE A 45 -10.75 8.67 2.65
CA PHE A 45 -10.69 10.03 3.18
C PHE A 45 -12.09 10.64 3.34
N GLY A 46 -13.10 9.97 2.82
CA GLY A 46 -14.50 10.41 2.84
C GLY A 46 -15.27 10.01 4.09
N THR A 47 -14.69 9.20 4.98
CA THR A 47 -15.36 8.68 6.20
C THR A 47 -14.71 9.22 7.47
N THR A 48 -15.36 8.99 8.61
CA THR A 48 -14.80 9.28 9.94
C THR A 48 -13.94 8.13 10.50
N LEU A 49 -13.83 7.02 9.76
CA LEU A 49 -12.92 5.92 10.14
C LEU A 49 -11.50 6.43 10.11
N SER A 50 -10.82 6.33 11.25
CA SER A 50 -9.42 6.73 11.40
C SER A 50 -8.57 5.54 11.77
N GLY A 51 -7.32 5.55 11.31
CA GLY A 51 -6.34 4.51 11.60
C GLY A 51 -5.69 4.00 10.34
N SER A 52 -4.65 3.22 10.54
CA SER A 52 -3.94 2.51 9.49
C SER A 52 -3.56 1.14 10.04
N GLU A 53 -3.88 0.11 9.31
CA GLU A 53 -3.50 -1.27 9.64
C GLU A 53 -3.01 -1.98 8.39
N LEU A 54 -1.86 -2.62 8.52
CA LEU A 54 -1.32 -3.54 7.53
C LEU A 54 -1.23 -4.92 8.16
N THR A 55 -1.91 -5.91 7.60
CA THR A 55 -1.89 -7.27 8.13
C THR A 55 -1.53 -8.27 7.03
N VAL A 56 -0.57 -9.14 7.32
CA VAL A 56 -0.16 -10.23 6.45
C VAL A 56 -0.33 -11.56 7.18
N ALA A 57 -1.19 -12.43 6.63
CA ALA A 57 -1.35 -13.80 7.09
C ALA A 57 -0.40 -14.71 6.29
N CYS A 58 0.47 -15.40 7.00
CA CYS A 58 1.42 -16.37 6.46
C CYS A 58 1.09 -17.79 6.99
N GLN A 59 1.72 -18.81 6.41
CA GLN A 59 1.56 -20.19 6.88
C GLN A 59 1.90 -20.34 8.37
N ASP A 60 2.94 -19.67 8.83
CA ASP A 60 3.48 -19.83 10.20
C ASP A 60 2.96 -18.74 11.18
N GLY A 61 2.05 -17.87 10.75
CA GLY A 61 1.48 -16.87 11.63
C GLY A 61 1.00 -15.60 10.91
N VAL A 62 0.63 -14.63 11.72
CA VAL A 62 0.14 -13.34 11.27
C VAL A 62 1.09 -12.24 11.73
N VAL A 63 1.39 -11.33 10.84
CA VAL A 63 2.10 -10.08 11.15
C VAL A 63 1.14 -8.92 10.91
N SER A 64 0.99 -8.05 11.89
CA SER A 64 0.22 -6.82 11.73
C SER A 64 1.01 -5.60 12.20
N VAL A 65 0.79 -4.49 11.51
CA VAL A 65 1.36 -3.18 11.84
C VAL A 65 0.20 -2.20 11.97
N THR A 66 0.14 -1.56 13.13
CA THR A 66 -0.78 -0.47 13.41
C THR A 66 0.03 0.73 13.91
N HIS A 67 -0.63 1.87 14.15
CA HIS A 67 0.07 3.02 14.73
C HIS A 67 0.84 2.65 16.01
N GLY A 68 2.16 2.80 15.96
CA GLY A 68 3.06 2.59 17.09
C GLY A 68 3.24 1.13 17.53
N LYS A 69 2.75 0.13 16.77
CA LYS A 69 2.84 -1.28 17.18
C LYS A 69 3.07 -2.22 16.01
N ILE A 70 3.94 -3.21 16.25
CA ILE A 70 4.09 -4.39 15.39
C ILE A 70 3.70 -5.63 16.21
N SER A 71 2.84 -6.46 15.66
CA SER A 71 2.47 -7.75 16.26
C SER A 71 2.88 -8.91 15.36
N ILE A 72 3.55 -9.89 15.93
CA ILE A 72 4.00 -11.13 15.25
C ILE A 72 3.47 -12.31 16.06
N GLY A 73 2.44 -12.96 15.56
CA GLY A 73 1.71 -13.96 16.32
C GLY A 73 1.16 -13.36 17.62
N ASN A 74 1.59 -13.89 18.76
CA ASN A 74 1.16 -13.43 20.09
C ASN A 74 2.10 -12.38 20.74
N LYS A 75 3.13 -11.94 20.02
CA LYS A 75 4.07 -10.95 20.51
C LYS A 75 3.75 -9.60 19.91
N THR A 76 3.69 -8.57 20.73
CA THR A 76 3.51 -7.19 20.30
C THR A 76 4.66 -6.35 20.83
N GLU A 77 5.23 -5.53 19.95
CA GLU A 77 6.29 -4.56 20.26
C GLU A 77 5.79 -3.16 19.93
N GLU A 78 6.10 -2.21 20.80
CA GLU A 78 5.88 -0.80 20.52
C GLU A 78 7.02 -0.28 19.63
N ILE A 79 6.65 0.47 18.59
CA ILE A 79 7.59 1.13 17.70
C ILE A 79 7.40 2.65 17.79
N GLN A 80 8.47 3.38 17.53
CA GLN A 80 8.36 4.83 17.45
C GLN A 80 7.46 5.20 16.26
N ASP A 81 6.35 5.89 16.56
CA ASP A 81 5.43 6.42 15.56
C ASP A 81 5.68 7.92 15.40
N GLU A 82 6.14 8.33 14.22
CA GLU A 82 6.39 9.73 13.90
C GLU A 82 5.13 10.44 13.33
N ARG A 83 3.94 9.87 13.49
CA ARG A 83 2.62 10.36 13.01
C ARG A 83 2.53 10.62 11.50
N SER A 84 3.63 10.83 10.83
CA SER A 84 3.74 11.05 9.38
C SER A 84 4.94 10.28 8.85
N GLY A 85 4.79 9.62 7.70
CA GLY A 85 5.88 8.93 7.02
C GLY A 85 6.92 9.88 6.42
N VAL A 86 6.58 11.16 6.24
CA VAL A 86 7.45 12.13 5.54
C VAL A 86 8.78 12.41 6.26
N PRO A 87 8.84 12.69 7.58
CA PRO A 87 10.13 12.93 8.23
C PRO A 87 11.10 11.75 8.15
N PRO A 88 10.72 10.50 8.44
CA PRO A 88 11.61 9.35 8.28
C PRO A 88 12.01 9.09 6.82
N GLU A 89 11.13 9.34 5.86
CA GLU A 89 11.42 9.21 4.43
C GLU A 89 12.49 10.21 4.00
N VAL A 90 12.33 11.49 4.33
CA VAL A 90 13.33 12.55 4.03
C VAL A 90 14.66 12.26 4.72
N ARG A 91 14.64 11.77 5.96
CA ARG A 91 15.87 11.37 6.69
C ARG A 91 16.58 10.25 5.96
N ALA A 92 15.88 9.18 5.60
CA ALA A 92 16.44 8.03 4.88
C ALA A 92 17.03 8.43 3.53
N TRP A 93 16.37 9.34 2.81
CA TRP A 93 16.89 9.90 1.57
C TRP A 93 18.17 10.70 1.79
N GLY A 94 18.19 11.59 2.78
CA GLY A 94 19.36 12.40 3.13
C GLY A 94 20.55 11.55 3.55
N GLU A 95 20.35 10.50 4.34
CA GLU A 95 21.38 9.54 4.75
C GLU A 95 21.96 8.77 3.54
N ALA A 96 21.10 8.35 2.61
CA ALA A 96 21.54 7.68 1.38
C ALA A 96 22.39 8.60 0.51
N LEU A 97 21.98 9.87 0.34
CA LEU A 97 22.78 10.87 -0.38
C LEU A 97 24.13 11.13 0.30
N ALA A 98 24.16 11.28 1.61
CA ALA A 98 25.40 11.48 2.36
C ALA A 98 26.35 10.29 2.26
N ALA A 99 25.81 9.07 2.14
CA ALA A 99 26.57 7.85 1.92
C ALA A 99 26.98 7.62 0.45
N GLY A 100 26.56 8.49 -0.47
CA GLY A 100 26.80 8.33 -1.92
C GLY A 100 26.12 7.11 -2.53
N LYS A 101 24.99 6.67 -1.97
CA LYS A 101 24.22 5.50 -2.42
C LYS A 101 22.77 5.89 -2.69
N ALA A 102 22.16 5.27 -3.71
CA ALA A 102 20.72 5.36 -3.88
C ALA A 102 19.98 4.57 -2.79
N ASN A 103 18.84 5.08 -2.38
CA ASN A 103 17.92 4.30 -1.54
C ASN A 103 16.96 3.53 -2.46
N GLU A 104 17.12 2.22 -2.51
CA GLU A 104 16.32 1.35 -3.40
C GLU A 104 14.81 1.46 -3.15
N ARG A 105 14.41 1.72 -1.88
CA ARG A 105 12.99 1.90 -1.51
C ARG A 105 12.41 3.25 -1.93
N GLN A 106 13.23 4.15 -2.46
CA GLN A 106 12.83 5.48 -2.92
C GLN A 106 13.23 5.67 -4.39
N SER A 107 13.25 4.59 -5.14
CA SER A 107 13.54 4.61 -6.57
C SER A 107 12.34 5.13 -7.38
N PRO A 108 12.56 5.64 -8.60
CA PRO A 108 11.47 5.99 -9.50
C PRO A 108 10.58 4.79 -9.86
N GLU A 109 11.16 3.59 -9.90
CA GLU A 109 10.45 2.34 -10.19
C GLU A 109 9.46 2.00 -9.07
N GLU A 110 9.86 2.17 -7.80
CA GLU A 110 8.96 2.02 -6.65
C GLU A 110 7.79 3.01 -6.70
N ALA A 111 8.10 4.27 -6.94
CA ALA A 111 7.07 5.31 -7.07
C ALA A 111 6.10 5.03 -8.23
N LEU A 112 6.60 4.48 -9.35
CA LEU A 112 5.77 4.09 -10.48
C LEU A 112 4.87 2.89 -10.14
N ALA A 113 5.38 1.92 -9.37
CA ALA A 113 4.60 0.77 -8.94
C ALA A 113 3.46 1.19 -7.99
N ASP A 114 3.72 2.10 -7.06
CA ASP A 114 2.69 2.65 -6.16
C ASP A 114 1.62 3.43 -6.94
N LEU A 115 2.06 4.27 -7.88
CA LEU A 115 1.15 5.04 -8.74
C LEU A 115 0.27 4.13 -9.60
N GLU A 116 0.83 3.04 -10.12
CA GLU A 116 0.06 2.05 -10.89
C GLU A 116 -1.09 1.45 -10.09
N LEU A 117 -0.90 1.16 -8.79
CA LEU A 117 -1.97 0.61 -7.95
C LEU A 117 -3.13 1.59 -7.81
N ILE A 118 -2.84 2.86 -7.66
CA ILE A 118 -3.86 3.91 -7.57
C ILE A 118 -4.59 4.05 -8.91
N GLU A 119 -3.85 4.21 -10.00
CA GLU A 119 -4.42 4.35 -11.36
C GLU A 119 -5.25 3.13 -11.76
N ALA A 120 -4.75 1.93 -11.52
CA ALA A 120 -5.47 0.69 -11.80
C ALA A 120 -6.75 0.57 -10.97
N SER A 121 -6.74 1.04 -9.71
CA SER A 121 -7.94 1.07 -8.87
C SER A 121 -9.00 2.02 -9.43
N LEU A 122 -8.61 3.21 -9.87
CA LEU A 122 -9.52 4.17 -10.51
C LEU A 122 -10.12 3.58 -11.78
N ARG A 123 -9.29 3.03 -12.67
CA ARG A 123 -9.74 2.41 -13.93
C ARG A 123 -10.64 1.20 -13.70
N SER A 124 -10.37 0.40 -12.67
CA SER A 124 -11.23 -0.72 -12.29
C SER A 124 -12.60 -0.21 -11.82
N GLY A 125 -12.61 0.82 -10.97
CA GLY A 125 -13.83 1.45 -10.45
C GLY A 125 -14.71 2.02 -11.57
N GLU A 126 -14.13 2.75 -12.51
CA GLU A 126 -14.81 3.27 -13.70
C GLU A 126 -15.42 2.16 -14.56
N GLN A 127 -14.86 0.96 -14.54
CA GLN A 127 -15.34 -0.21 -15.28
C GLN A 127 -16.20 -1.15 -14.42
N GLY A 128 -16.68 -0.70 -13.26
CA GLY A 128 -17.56 -1.49 -12.39
C GLY A 128 -16.87 -2.68 -11.75
N GLY A 129 -15.59 -2.54 -11.39
CA GLY A 129 -14.82 -3.56 -10.68
C GLY A 129 -14.13 -4.57 -11.60
N LYS A 130 -14.00 -4.30 -12.90
CA LYS A 130 -13.27 -5.20 -13.80
C LYS A 130 -11.81 -5.34 -13.40
N PRO A 131 -11.22 -6.55 -13.45
CA PRO A 131 -9.81 -6.75 -13.16
C PRO A 131 -8.92 -5.97 -14.12
N ILE A 132 -7.94 -5.26 -13.56
CA ILE A 132 -6.86 -4.59 -14.28
C ILE A 132 -5.56 -5.38 -14.08
N VAL A 133 -4.84 -5.66 -15.17
CA VAL A 133 -3.51 -6.29 -15.12
C VAL A 133 -2.48 -5.22 -14.81
N LEU A 134 -1.60 -5.51 -13.85
CA LEU A 134 -0.51 -4.63 -13.43
C LEU A 134 0.75 -4.95 -14.24
N GLN A 135 1.53 -3.92 -14.57
CA GLN A 135 2.70 -4.01 -15.46
C GLN A 135 4.00 -3.57 -14.80
N TYR A 136 3.91 -2.69 -13.79
CA TYR A 136 5.07 -2.02 -13.18
C TYR A 136 5.40 -2.51 -11.77
N GLN A 137 4.82 -3.62 -11.34
CA GLN A 137 5.12 -4.27 -10.07
C GLN A 137 6.39 -5.11 -10.19
N THR A 138 7.55 -4.46 -10.30
CA THR A 138 8.83 -5.08 -10.71
C THR A 138 9.72 -5.54 -9.57
N TRP A 139 9.21 -5.77 -8.42
CA TRP A 139 9.97 -6.14 -7.23
C TRP A 139 10.38 -7.61 -7.14
#